data_37f2b2f418f324bb6f12a4c7ac54d901
#
_entry.id   37f2b2f418f324bb6f12a4c7ac54d901
#
_cell.length_a   1.000
_cell.length_b   1.000
_cell.length_c   1.000
_cell.angle_alpha   90.00
_cell.angle_beta   90.00
_cell.angle_gamma   90.00
#
_symmetry.space_group_name_H-M   'P 1'
#
loop_
_entity.id
_entity.type
_entity.pdbx_description
1 polymer ?
#
loop_
_entity_poly.entity_id
_entity_poly.type
_entity_poly.pdbx_seq_one_letter_code
_entity_poly.pdbx_strand_id
1 'polypeptide(L)'
;MSGRALLMWDEAVTQYDFGSEHPMDPVRLALTMSLVRAYGLDRAVDVVAAKPAGDSTLRLVHREDYVAAVRAASVDPRHADQAYGLGTVDDPAFAGMHEVSALIAGQSVGAAEAVWRGEAEHAVNFAGGLHHAMPGAASGFCIYNDASLAIARLLELGAERVAYVDVDVHHGDGVQAAFWEDPRVLTVSLHEHPRTLFPQTGWPEETGPSGPGEGGAVNVALPAGTGDAGWLRAFHAVVPELIADFRPQMLVTQHGADTHFEDPLAHLAVSLDAQRAVQEACHELAHEYAEGRWLALGGGGYAVVDVVPRSWTHLVGIAAHAPVDPESVIPSSWRDEAYARTRQPGPGRMTDGRWPVGFRDWSEGYDPADRLDQAVLATRKAAFPLRGLLA
;
A
#
# COMPACT_ATOMS: atom_id res chain seq x y z
N MET A 1 26.90 3.58 5.77
CA MET A 1 26.63 4.87 5.12
C MET A 1 25.11 4.99 5.08
N SER A 2 24.50 5.93 5.81
CA SER A 2 23.05 6.16 5.65
C SER A 2 22.89 6.80 4.29
N GLY A 3 22.49 6.00 3.30
CA GLY A 3 22.07 6.52 2.00
C GLY A 3 20.80 7.35 2.19
N ARG A 4 20.63 8.42 1.42
CA ARG A 4 19.36 9.16 1.39
C ARG A 4 18.25 8.22 0.93
N ALA A 5 17.04 8.41 1.45
CA ALA A 5 15.88 7.68 0.95
C ALA A 5 15.59 8.05 -0.52
N LEU A 6 15.06 7.11 -1.30
CA LEU A 6 14.60 7.38 -2.67
C LEU A 6 13.11 7.73 -2.67
N LEU A 7 12.74 8.72 -3.45
CA LEU A 7 11.36 8.98 -3.84
C LEU A 7 11.21 8.76 -5.34
N MET A 8 10.44 7.73 -5.69
CA MET A 8 10.18 7.43 -7.10
C MET A 8 9.12 8.39 -7.62
N TRP A 9 9.51 9.20 -8.62
CA TRP A 9 8.58 10.16 -9.21
C TRP A 9 8.88 10.41 -10.68
N ASP A 10 7.83 10.36 -11.47
CA ASP A 10 7.78 10.86 -12.84
C ASP A 10 6.39 11.47 -13.06
N GLU A 11 6.30 12.66 -13.61
CA GLU A 11 5.02 13.34 -13.88
C GLU A 11 4.06 12.47 -14.73
N ALA A 12 4.61 11.59 -15.57
CA ALA A 12 3.82 10.70 -16.41
C ALA A 12 2.93 9.72 -15.62
N VAL A 13 3.21 9.45 -14.32
CA VAL A 13 2.32 8.61 -13.50
C VAL A 13 0.92 9.21 -13.33
N THR A 14 0.78 10.51 -13.50
CA THR A 14 -0.53 11.19 -13.48
C THR A 14 -1.39 10.89 -14.72
N GLN A 15 -0.86 10.18 -15.71
CA GLN A 15 -1.62 9.67 -16.84
C GLN A 15 -2.36 8.37 -16.54
N TYR A 16 -2.20 7.80 -15.34
CA TYR A 16 -3.03 6.70 -14.85
C TYR A 16 -4.41 7.25 -14.49
N ASP A 17 -5.24 7.44 -15.50
CA ASP A 17 -6.49 8.20 -15.42
C ASP A 17 -7.63 7.42 -16.09
N PHE A 18 -8.55 6.95 -15.28
CA PHE A 18 -9.76 6.26 -15.72
C PHE A 18 -10.90 7.22 -16.15
N GLY A 19 -10.67 8.52 -16.10
CA GLY A 19 -11.64 9.57 -16.46
C GLY A 19 -12.31 10.22 -15.26
N SER A 20 -12.93 11.37 -15.51
CA SER A 20 -13.42 12.29 -14.48
C SER A 20 -14.56 11.77 -13.58
N GLU A 21 -15.22 10.70 -13.98
CA GLU A 21 -16.30 10.06 -13.20
C GLU A 21 -15.75 8.94 -12.28
N HIS A 22 -14.47 8.58 -12.44
CA HIS A 22 -13.85 7.50 -11.68
C HIS A 22 -13.23 8.01 -10.37
N PRO A 23 -13.41 7.29 -9.23
CA PRO A 23 -12.90 7.74 -7.94
C PRO A 23 -11.36 7.81 -7.87
N MET A 24 -10.65 6.98 -8.65
CA MET A 24 -9.19 6.99 -8.72
C MET A 24 -8.68 8.18 -9.55
N ASP A 25 -8.76 9.38 -8.98
CA ASP A 25 -8.34 10.62 -9.63
C ASP A 25 -6.82 10.83 -9.47
N PRO A 26 -6.05 10.91 -10.57
CA PRO A 26 -4.60 11.12 -10.52
C PRO A 26 -4.18 12.48 -9.93
N VAL A 27 -5.11 13.42 -9.74
CA VAL A 27 -4.84 14.69 -9.07
C VAL A 27 -4.24 14.48 -7.67
N ARG A 28 -4.60 13.39 -7.00
CA ARG A 28 -4.06 12.99 -5.69
C ARG A 28 -2.54 12.84 -5.71
N LEU A 29 -1.96 12.29 -6.80
CA LEU A 29 -0.52 12.12 -6.97
C LEU A 29 0.18 13.47 -7.16
N ALA A 30 -0.38 14.31 -8.03
CA ALA A 30 0.15 15.65 -8.29
C ALA A 30 0.12 16.52 -7.02
N LEU A 31 -0.98 16.50 -6.26
CA LEU A 31 -1.11 17.24 -5.00
C LEU A 31 -0.16 16.70 -3.92
N THR A 32 0.05 15.38 -3.85
CA THR A 32 1.04 14.78 -2.95
C THR A 32 2.43 15.30 -3.25
N MET A 33 2.88 15.20 -4.51
CA MET A 33 4.22 15.68 -4.88
C MET A 33 4.39 17.19 -4.67
N SER A 34 3.34 17.97 -4.93
CA SER A 34 3.33 19.40 -4.63
C SER A 34 3.47 19.66 -3.12
N LEU A 35 2.81 18.88 -2.26
CA LEU A 35 2.91 19.04 -0.81
C LEU A 35 4.28 18.60 -0.28
N VAL A 36 4.84 17.51 -0.79
CA VAL A 36 6.23 17.08 -0.54
C VAL A 36 7.21 18.20 -0.83
N ARG A 37 7.08 18.88 -1.98
CA ARG A 37 7.90 20.04 -2.36
C ARG A 37 7.66 21.26 -1.46
N ALA A 38 6.41 21.51 -1.08
CA ALA A 38 6.04 22.64 -0.22
C ALA A 38 6.68 22.52 1.18
N TYR A 39 6.89 21.30 1.68
CA TYR A 39 7.63 21.03 2.92
C TYR A 39 9.14 20.85 2.68
N GLY A 40 9.63 20.91 1.45
CA GLY A 40 11.05 20.77 1.11
C GLY A 40 11.59 19.36 1.29
N LEU A 41 10.71 18.35 1.38
CA LEU A 41 11.11 16.94 1.51
C LEU A 41 11.79 16.40 0.25
N ASP A 42 11.50 16.98 -0.92
CA ASP A 42 12.20 16.69 -2.17
C ASP A 42 13.71 16.95 -2.12
N ARG A 43 14.16 17.76 -1.14
CA ARG A 43 15.58 18.00 -0.85
C ARG A 43 16.14 17.04 0.21
N ALA A 44 15.29 16.39 0.97
CA ALA A 44 15.67 15.39 1.97
C ALA A 44 15.82 13.98 1.39
N VAL A 45 15.20 13.71 0.23
CA VAL A 45 15.27 12.46 -0.52
C VAL A 45 15.97 12.65 -1.86
N ASP A 46 16.35 11.56 -2.51
CA ASP A 46 16.75 11.57 -3.91
C ASP A 46 15.52 11.22 -4.75
N VAL A 47 15.04 12.22 -5.52
CA VAL A 47 13.90 12.04 -6.43
C VAL A 47 14.40 11.38 -7.70
N VAL A 48 13.90 10.20 -8.02
CA VAL A 48 14.39 9.35 -9.11
C VAL A 48 13.23 8.95 -10.03
N ALA A 49 13.43 9.14 -11.35
CA ALA A 49 12.57 8.56 -12.36
C ALA A 49 13.10 7.17 -12.75
N ALA A 50 12.21 6.17 -12.77
CA ALA A 50 12.54 4.82 -13.22
C ALA A 50 12.13 4.62 -14.68
N LYS A 51 12.69 3.56 -15.29
CA LYS A 51 12.21 3.08 -16.58
C LYS A 51 10.96 2.24 -16.41
N PRO A 52 10.02 2.26 -17.37
CA PRO A 52 8.90 1.33 -17.34
C PRO A 52 9.37 -0.14 -17.25
N ALA A 53 8.61 -0.97 -16.52
CA ALA A 53 8.87 -2.40 -16.47
C ALA A 53 8.75 -3.02 -17.87
N GLY A 54 9.77 -3.76 -18.28
CA GLY A 54 9.74 -4.51 -19.54
C GLY A 54 8.96 -5.82 -19.41
N ASP A 55 8.69 -6.47 -20.55
CA ASP A 55 7.92 -7.73 -20.60
C ASP A 55 8.48 -8.83 -19.71
N SER A 56 9.80 -8.96 -19.63
CA SER A 56 10.43 -9.94 -18.74
C SER A 56 10.10 -9.68 -17.27
N THR A 57 10.08 -8.42 -16.86
CA THR A 57 9.72 -8.04 -15.50
C THR A 57 8.23 -8.25 -15.25
N LEU A 58 7.36 -7.78 -16.15
CA LEU A 58 5.91 -7.96 -16.01
C LEU A 58 5.51 -9.43 -15.90
N ARG A 59 6.19 -10.32 -16.64
CA ARG A 59 5.95 -11.77 -16.61
C ARG A 59 6.48 -12.49 -15.36
N LEU A 60 7.11 -11.81 -14.43
CA LEU A 60 7.40 -12.41 -13.13
C LEU A 60 6.11 -12.72 -12.33
N VAL A 61 5.05 -11.97 -12.59
CA VAL A 61 3.76 -12.12 -11.92
C VAL A 61 2.63 -12.30 -12.94
N HIS A 62 2.60 -11.50 -14.00
CA HIS A 62 1.49 -11.47 -14.94
C HIS A 62 1.69 -12.45 -16.09
N ARG A 63 0.59 -13.09 -16.49
CA ARG A 63 0.56 -14.00 -17.64
C ARG A 63 0.80 -13.23 -18.94
N GLU A 64 1.45 -13.87 -19.88
CA GLU A 64 1.80 -13.27 -21.18
C GLU A 64 0.56 -12.83 -21.98
N ASP A 65 -0.51 -13.66 -21.96
CA ASP A 65 -1.78 -13.34 -22.61
C ASP A 65 -2.45 -12.10 -22.02
N TYR A 66 -2.38 -11.94 -20.69
CA TYR A 66 -2.89 -10.75 -20.00
C TYR A 66 -2.10 -9.48 -20.37
N VAL A 67 -0.77 -9.54 -20.33
CA VAL A 67 0.08 -8.40 -20.76
C VAL A 67 -0.21 -8.01 -22.20
N ALA A 68 -0.42 -8.98 -23.09
CA ALA A 68 -0.82 -8.72 -24.48
C ALA A 68 -2.22 -8.06 -24.58
N ALA A 69 -3.18 -8.50 -23.76
CA ALA A 69 -4.51 -7.88 -23.69
C ALA A 69 -4.45 -6.41 -23.20
N VAL A 70 -3.66 -6.12 -22.15
CA VAL A 70 -3.45 -4.74 -21.67
C VAL A 70 -2.84 -3.86 -22.76
N ARG A 71 -1.83 -4.37 -23.52
CA ARG A 71 -1.25 -3.63 -24.66
C ARG A 71 -2.27 -3.33 -25.73
N ALA A 72 -3.09 -4.32 -26.08
CA ALA A 72 -4.15 -4.14 -27.09
C ALA A 72 -5.16 -3.09 -26.64
N ALA A 73 -5.62 -3.12 -25.38
CA ALA A 73 -6.51 -2.14 -24.79
C ALA A 73 -5.88 -0.74 -24.70
N SER A 74 -4.57 -0.65 -24.45
CA SER A 74 -3.81 0.61 -24.43
C SER A 74 -3.81 1.31 -25.80
N VAL A 75 -3.76 0.55 -26.90
CA VAL A 75 -3.81 1.07 -28.27
C VAL A 75 -5.21 1.44 -28.70
N ASP A 76 -6.19 0.59 -28.40
CA ASP A 76 -7.60 0.82 -28.71
C ASP A 76 -8.52 0.41 -27.54
N PRO A 77 -8.82 1.35 -26.64
CA PRO A 77 -9.64 1.06 -25.45
C PRO A 77 -11.02 0.49 -25.73
N ARG A 78 -11.59 0.73 -26.93
CA ARG A 78 -12.91 0.24 -27.32
C ARG A 78 -12.94 -1.29 -27.51
N HIS A 79 -11.78 -1.90 -27.70
CA HIS A 79 -11.61 -3.33 -27.89
C HIS A 79 -11.00 -4.03 -26.67
N ALA A 80 -11.10 -3.40 -25.48
CA ALA A 80 -10.68 -4.01 -24.24
C ALA A 80 -11.49 -5.29 -23.97
N ASP A 81 -10.78 -6.34 -23.53
CA ASP A 81 -11.39 -7.65 -23.27
C ASP A 81 -11.75 -7.79 -21.78
N GLN A 82 -13.05 -7.79 -21.49
CA GLN A 82 -13.56 -7.92 -20.12
C GLN A 82 -13.24 -9.28 -19.47
N ALA A 83 -12.87 -10.29 -20.24
CA ALA A 83 -12.39 -11.56 -19.68
C ALA A 83 -11.08 -11.39 -18.89
N TYR A 84 -10.33 -10.32 -19.18
CA TYR A 84 -9.15 -9.90 -18.44
C TYR A 84 -9.41 -8.75 -17.44
N GLY A 85 -10.67 -8.46 -17.10
CA GLY A 85 -11.06 -7.34 -16.23
C GLY A 85 -10.96 -5.95 -16.88
N LEU A 86 -10.53 -5.86 -18.15
CA LEU A 86 -10.27 -4.60 -18.84
C LEU A 86 -11.54 -4.03 -19.49
N GLY A 87 -11.75 -2.70 -19.38
CA GLY A 87 -12.91 -2.03 -19.95
C GLY A 87 -14.21 -2.26 -19.16
N THR A 88 -14.11 -2.65 -17.92
CA THR A 88 -15.21 -2.73 -16.95
C THR A 88 -15.50 -1.35 -16.35
N VAL A 89 -16.51 -1.23 -15.52
CA VAL A 89 -16.77 0.00 -14.74
C VAL A 89 -15.68 0.20 -13.69
N ASP A 90 -15.16 -0.89 -13.17
CA ASP A 90 -14.11 -0.93 -12.14
C ASP A 90 -12.73 -0.60 -12.71
N ASP A 91 -12.42 -1.15 -13.89
CA ASP A 91 -11.15 -0.93 -14.59
C ASP A 91 -11.39 -0.46 -16.03
N PRO A 92 -11.83 0.79 -16.25
CA PRO A 92 -12.05 1.33 -17.59
C PRO A 92 -10.74 1.33 -18.39
N ALA A 93 -10.81 0.92 -19.65
CA ALA A 93 -9.66 1.00 -20.52
C ALA A 93 -9.43 2.44 -21.03
N PHE A 94 -8.18 2.85 -21.09
CA PHE A 94 -7.80 4.15 -21.62
C PHE A 94 -6.52 4.06 -22.47
N ALA A 95 -6.34 5.02 -23.38
CA ALA A 95 -5.17 5.08 -24.24
C ALA A 95 -3.89 5.32 -23.40
N GLY A 96 -2.84 4.54 -23.63
CA GLY A 96 -1.60 4.63 -22.84
C GLY A 96 -1.62 3.90 -21.49
N MET A 97 -2.67 3.10 -21.20
CA MET A 97 -2.79 2.40 -19.93
C MET A 97 -1.64 1.43 -19.66
N HIS A 98 -1.13 0.75 -20.71
CA HIS A 98 0.03 -0.12 -20.57
C HIS A 98 1.27 0.65 -20.17
N GLU A 99 1.53 1.76 -20.85
CA GLU A 99 2.74 2.55 -20.70
C GLU A 99 2.85 3.13 -19.28
N VAL A 100 1.77 3.71 -18.77
CA VAL A 100 1.76 4.30 -17.42
C VAL A 100 1.75 3.22 -16.34
N SER A 101 1.01 2.13 -16.52
CA SER A 101 1.01 1.02 -15.55
C SER A 101 2.39 0.34 -15.48
N ALA A 102 3.05 0.16 -16.63
CA ALA A 102 4.41 -0.36 -16.69
C ALA A 102 5.43 0.62 -16.06
N LEU A 103 5.21 1.94 -16.17
CA LEU A 103 6.04 2.95 -15.50
C LEU A 103 5.92 2.83 -13.97
N ILE A 104 4.70 2.78 -13.43
CA ILE A 104 4.46 2.61 -11.99
C ILE A 104 5.11 1.32 -11.49
N ALA A 105 4.91 0.20 -12.21
CA ALA A 105 5.54 -1.07 -11.89
C ALA A 105 7.07 -0.99 -11.91
N GLY A 106 7.63 -0.32 -12.92
CA GLY A 106 9.06 -0.09 -13.04
C GLY A 106 9.64 0.75 -11.91
N GLN A 107 8.87 1.70 -11.39
CA GLN A 107 9.25 2.50 -10.21
C GLN A 107 9.35 1.61 -8.97
N SER A 108 8.35 0.79 -8.67
CA SER A 108 8.36 -0.10 -7.50
C SER A 108 9.47 -1.15 -7.59
N VAL A 109 9.67 -1.74 -8.77
CA VAL A 109 10.75 -2.70 -9.01
C VAL A 109 12.14 -2.04 -8.87
N GLY A 110 12.34 -0.86 -9.48
CA GLY A 110 13.59 -0.12 -9.38
C GLY A 110 13.91 0.34 -7.96
N ALA A 111 12.90 0.75 -7.21
CA ALA A 111 13.01 1.07 -5.80
C ALA A 111 13.45 -0.14 -4.95
N ALA A 112 12.78 -1.29 -5.15
CA ALA A 112 13.14 -2.54 -4.49
C ALA A 112 14.59 -2.96 -4.77
N GLU A 113 15.01 -2.90 -6.04
CA GLU A 113 16.38 -3.22 -6.45
C GLU A 113 17.42 -2.29 -5.80
N ALA A 114 17.15 -0.99 -5.76
CA ALA A 114 18.07 -0.02 -5.16
C ALA A 114 18.26 -0.27 -3.67
N VAL A 115 17.16 -0.51 -2.93
CA VAL A 115 17.22 -0.85 -1.51
C VAL A 115 17.94 -2.18 -1.30
N TRP A 116 17.63 -3.20 -2.09
CA TRP A 116 18.28 -4.52 -1.99
C TRP A 116 19.79 -4.46 -2.21
N ARG A 117 20.24 -3.62 -3.15
CA ARG A 117 21.66 -3.41 -3.43
C ARG A 117 22.37 -2.49 -2.43
N GLY A 118 21.66 -1.90 -1.47
CA GLY A 118 22.20 -0.95 -0.50
C GLY A 118 22.54 0.43 -1.11
N GLU A 119 21.93 0.77 -2.24
CA GLU A 119 22.03 2.10 -2.86
C GLU A 119 21.19 3.13 -2.08
N ALA A 120 20.13 2.67 -1.42
CA ALA A 120 19.33 3.41 -0.45
C ALA A 120 18.90 2.49 0.68
N GLU A 121 18.57 3.05 1.84
CA GLU A 121 18.01 2.33 2.98
C GLU A 121 16.50 2.19 2.84
N HIS A 122 15.84 3.28 2.43
CA HIS A 122 14.40 3.35 2.21
C HIS A 122 14.08 3.83 0.80
N ALA A 123 12.94 3.37 0.28
CA ALA A 123 12.39 3.91 -0.95
C ALA A 123 10.87 4.07 -0.84
N VAL A 124 10.32 5.12 -1.45
CA VAL A 124 8.89 5.40 -1.50
C VAL A 124 8.43 5.48 -2.95
N ASN A 125 7.37 4.76 -3.29
CA ASN A 125 6.60 4.93 -4.52
C ASN A 125 5.12 5.11 -4.18
N PHE A 126 4.68 6.32 -3.92
CA PHE A 126 3.28 6.56 -3.57
C PHE A 126 2.32 6.47 -4.78
N ALA A 127 2.82 6.36 -6.01
CA ALA A 127 2.00 6.04 -7.17
C ALA A 127 1.72 4.54 -7.32
N GLY A 128 2.50 3.70 -6.62
CA GLY A 128 2.34 2.25 -6.56
C GLY A 128 1.36 1.80 -5.48
N GLY A 129 1.42 0.50 -5.16
CA GLY A 129 0.51 -0.14 -4.22
C GLY A 129 -0.77 -0.66 -4.89
N LEU A 130 -0.71 -0.98 -6.18
CA LEU A 130 -1.82 -1.47 -7.00
C LEU A 130 -2.05 -2.97 -6.75
N HIS A 131 -2.49 -3.31 -5.55
CA HIS A 131 -2.46 -4.61 -4.91
C HIS A 131 -3.54 -5.60 -5.38
N HIS A 132 -4.56 -5.12 -6.13
CA HIS A 132 -5.67 -5.98 -6.57
C HIS A 132 -5.43 -6.68 -7.91
N ALA A 133 -4.51 -6.18 -8.74
CA ALA A 133 -4.26 -6.81 -10.04
C ALA A 133 -3.82 -8.28 -9.85
N MET A 134 -4.58 -9.17 -10.49
CA MET A 134 -4.33 -10.61 -10.48
C MET A 134 -3.27 -11.00 -11.52
N PRO A 135 -2.69 -12.20 -11.47
CA PRO A 135 -1.76 -12.67 -12.50
C PRO A 135 -2.34 -12.63 -13.92
N GLY A 136 -3.63 -12.78 -14.07
CA GLY A 136 -4.28 -12.82 -15.38
C GLY A 136 -5.43 -11.85 -15.59
N ALA A 137 -5.65 -10.88 -14.69
CA ALA A 137 -6.76 -9.92 -14.83
C ALA A 137 -6.50 -8.62 -14.06
N ALA A 138 -6.99 -7.51 -14.58
CA ALA A 138 -7.17 -6.26 -13.86
C ALA A 138 -8.31 -6.40 -12.84
N SER A 139 -8.23 -5.70 -11.73
CA SER A 139 -9.23 -5.71 -10.66
C SER A 139 -9.00 -4.51 -9.74
N GLY A 140 -10.05 -3.94 -9.15
CA GLY A 140 -9.94 -2.94 -8.10
C GLY A 140 -9.09 -1.73 -8.49
N PHE A 141 -9.28 -1.20 -9.68
CA PHE A 141 -8.54 -0.07 -10.26
C PHE A 141 -7.05 -0.37 -10.54
N CYS A 142 -6.65 -1.64 -10.52
CA CYS A 142 -5.25 -2.07 -10.64
C CYS A 142 -5.03 -2.84 -11.94
N ILE A 143 -4.12 -2.34 -12.78
CA ILE A 143 -3.76 -2.98 -14.06
C ILE A 143 -2.57 -3.93 -13.88
N TYR A 144 -1.45 -3.46 -13.33
CA TYR A 144 -0.32 -4.29 -12.97
C TYR A 144 -0.05 -4.22 -11.48
N ASN A 145 0.22 -5.36 -10.85
CA ASN A 145 0.52 -5.47 -9.42
C ASN A 145 2.00 -5.13 -9.17
N ASP A 146 2.27 -3.87 -8.99
CA ASP A 146 3.63 -3.36 -8.81
C ASP A 146 4.29 -3.87 -7.52
N ALA A 147 3.52 -4.06 -6.44
CA ALA A 147 3.99 -4.66 -5.20
C ALA A 147 4.47 -6.09 -5.42
N SER A 148 3.65 -6.91 -6.08
CA SER A 148 4.01 -8.30 -6.41
C SER A 148 5.21 -8.37 -7.35
N LEU A 149 5.32 -7.47 -8.33
CA LEU A 149 6.46 -7.41 -9.24
C LEU A 149 7.75 -7.04 -8.52
N ALA A 150 7.69 -6.09 -7.58
CA ALA A 150 8.83 -5.71 -6.73
C ALA A 150 9.30 -6.91 -5.87
N ILE A 151 8.37 -7.61 -5.21
CA ILE A 151 8.66 -8.78 -4.39
C ILE A 151 9.25 -9.92 -5.26
N ALA A 152 8.61 -10.25 -6.38
CA ALA A 152 9.10 -11.30 -7.28
C ALA A 152 10.51 -10.98 -7.78
N ARG A 153 10.80 -9.70 -8.06
CA ARG A 153 12.13 -9.28 -8.46
C ARG A 153 13.17 -9.43 -7.33
N LEU A 154 12.81 -9.13 -6.08
CA LEU A 154 13.68 -9.39 -4.93
C LEU A 154 14.02 -10.88 -4.79
N LEU A 155 13.03 -11.76 -4.98
CA LEU A 155 13.24 -13.21 -4.96
C LEU A 155 14.19 -13.67 -6.08
N GLU A 156 14.08 -13.12 -7.30
CA GLU A 156 15.05 -13.37 -8.39
C GLU A 156 16.47 -12.90 -8.03
N LEU A 157 16.60 -11.81 -7.28
CA LEU A 157 17.87 -11.27 -6.83
C LEU A 157 18.45 -12.04 -5.62
N GLY A 158 17.76 -13.07 -5.17
CA GLY A 158 18.23 -13.98 -4.11
C GLY A 158 17.71 -13.65 -2.71
N ALA A 159 16.67 -12.82 -2.58
CA ALA A 159 15.99 -12.68 -1.30
C ALA A 159 15.29 -14.01 -0.93
N GLU A 160 15.45 -14.44 0.30
CA GLU A 160 14.87 -15.68 0.82
C GLU A 160 13.66 -15.42 1.73
N ARG A 161 13.52 -14.20 2.25
CA ARG A 161 12.39 -13.78 3.09
C ARG A 161 12.05 -12.32 2.84
N VAL A 162 10.86 -12.09 2.27
CA VAL A 162 10.28 -10.78 2.05
C VAL A 162 8.93 -10.69 2.77
N ALA A 163 8.74 -9.73 3.64
CA ALA A 163 7.44 -9.47 4.25
C ALA A 163 6.72 -8.36 3.51
N TYR A 164 5.44 -8.56 3.27
CA TYR A 164 4.51 -7.56 2.74
C TYR A 164 3.45 -7.26 3.80
N VAL A 165 3.36 -6.00 4.21
CA VAL A 165 2.35 -5.52 5.15
C VAL A 165 1.46 -4.50 4.44
N ASP A 166 0.18 -4.82 4.36
CA ASP A 166 -0.84 -4.04 3.67
C ASP A 166 -1.79 -3.44 4.69
N VAL A 167 -1.86 -2.12 4.71
CA VAL A 167 -2.74 -1.37 5.62
C VAL A 167 -3.79 -0.54 4.88
N ASP A 168 -4.00 -0.83 3.60
CA ASP A 168 -5.15 -0.37 2.82
C ASP A 168 -6.45 -0.85 3.47
N VAL A 169 -7.55 -0.16 3.23
CA VAL A 169 -8.85 -0.60 3.72
C VAL A 169 -9.36 -1.86 3.02
N HIS A 170 -8.86 -2.12 1.79
CA HIS A 170 -9.19 -3.31 1.02
C HIS A 170 -8.17 -4.43 1.24
N HIS A 171 -8.61 -5.67 1.16
CA HIS A 171 -7.72 -6.82 1.20
C HIS A 171 -6.77 -6.82 0.00
N GLY A 172 -5.47 -6.98 0.22
CA GLY A 172 -4.45 -7.09 -0.83
C GLY A 172 -4.46 -8.44 -1.53
N ASP A 173 -5.60 -8.78 -2.14
CA ASP A 173 -5.91 -10.10 -2.70
C ASP A 173 -4.98 -10.52 -3.84
N GLY A 174 -4.58 -9.57 -4.70
CA GLY A 174 -3.66 -9.85 -5.81
C GLY A 174 -2.25 -10.20 -5.32
N VAL A 175 -1.77 -9.55 -4.25
CA VAL A 175 -0.47 -9.88 -3.66
C VAL A 175 -0.54 -11.23 -2.93
N GLN A 176 -1.58 -11.46 -2.14
CA GLN A 176 -1.81 -12.76 -1.52
C GLN A 176 -1.85 -13.88 -2.56
N ALA A 177 -2.59 -13.70 -3.66
CA ALA A 177 -2.69 -14.70 -4.72
C ALA A 177 -1.36 -14.97 -5.44
N ALA A 178 -0.53 -13.94 -5.65
CA ALA A 178 0.76 -14.09 -6.32
C ALA A 178 1.76 -14.95 -5.51
N PHE A 179 1.65 -14.94 -4.18
CA PHE A 179 2.60 -15.65 -3.30
C PHE A 179 1.94 -16.71 -2.42
N TRP A 180 0.72 -17.12 -2.75
CA TRP A 180 -0.07 -18.07 -1.95
C TRP A 180 0.66 -19.35 -1.56
N GLU A 181 1.52 -19.87 -2.45
CA GLU A 181 2.28 -21.11 -2.26
C GLU A 181 3.77 -20.86 -1.90
N ASP A 182 4.24 -19.62 -1.88
CA ASP A 182 5.68 -19.31 -1.73
C ASP A 182 6.06 -19.02 -0.25
N PRO A 183 6.75 -19.94 0.43
CA PRO A 183 7.12 -19.77 1.84
C PRO A 183 8.15 -18.64 2.09
N ARG A 184 8.73 -18.09 1.05
CA ARG A 184 9.68 -16.97 1.16
C ARG A 184 8.99 -15.61 1.32
N VAL A 185 7.66 -15.56 1.15
CA VAL A 185 6.88 -14.33 1.28
C VAL A 185 5.86 -14.48 2.39
N LEU A 186 5.86 -13.54 3.31
CA LEU A 186 4.81 -13.37 4.31
C LEU A 186 3.94 -12.19 3.87
N THR A 187 2.64 -12.42 3.66
CA THR A 187 1.67 -11.34 3.43
C THR A 187 0.81 -11.13 4.66
N VAL A 188 0.72 -9.88 5.13
CA VAL A 188 -0.13 -9.50 6.26
C VAL A 188 -1.02 -8.34 5.81
N SER A 189 -2.34 -8.53 5.79
CA SER A 189 -3.29 -7.50 5.37
C SER A 189 -4.27 -7.16 6.50
N LEU A 190 -4.37 -5.86 6.84
CA LEU A 190 -5.33 -5.32 7.78
C LEU A 190 -6.39 -4.54 7.01
N HIS A 191 -7.57 -5.08 6.86
CA HIS A 191 -8.59 -4.54 5.97
C HIS A 191 -9.99 -4.62 6.57
N GLU A 192 -10.92 -3.87 6.01
CA GLU A 192 -12.33 -3.98 6.40
C GLU A 192 -12.88 -5.36 6.05
N HIS A 193 -13.76 -5.84 6.89
CA HIS A 193 -14.27 -7.21 6.85
C HIS A 193 -14.88 -7.56 5.47
N PRO A 194 -14.57 -8.74 4.89
CA PRO A 194 -14.99 -9.17 3.54
C PRO A 194 -16.51 -9.17 3.27
N ARG A 195 -17.33 -9.16 4.32
CA ARG A 195 -18.80 -9.05 4.18
C ARG A 195 -19.29 -7.65 3.86
N THR A 196 -18.50 -6.65 4.13
CA THR A 196 -18.88 -5.24 4.02
C THR A 196 -18.16 -4.51 2.91
N LEU A 197 -17.01 -5.02 2.47
CA LEU A 197 -16.19 -4.34 1.47
C LEU A 197 -15.64 -5.30 0.40
N PHE A 198 -15.37 -4.77 -0.78
CA PHE A 198 -14.57 -5.39 -1.85
C PHE A 198 -13.15 -5.75 -1.34
N PRO A 199 -12.49 -6.81 -1.81
CA PRO A 199 -12.92 -7.78 -2.84
C PRO A 199 -13.70 -8.97 -2.27
N GLN A 200 -14.14 -8.95 -1.01
CA GLN A 200 -14.87 -10.01 -0.31
C GLN A 200 -14.03 -11.26 -0.01
N THR A 201 -12.71 -11.13 -0.06
CA THR A 201 -11.67 -12.09 0.33
C THR A 201 -10.87 -11.57 1.52
N GLY A 202 -9.92 -12.34 2.04
CA GLY A 202 -9.13 -11.95 3.22
C GLY A 202 -9.79 -12.36 4.53
N TRP A 203 -10.40 -13.54 4.54
CA TRP A 203 -10.92 -14.13 5.77
C TRP A 203 -9.75 -14.58 6.68
N PRO A 204 -9.89 -14.54 8.00
CA PRO A 204 -8.82 -14.96 8.92
C PRO A 204 -8.29 -16.37 8.65
N GLU A 205 -9.13 -17.25 8.09
CA GLU A 205 -8.81 -18.64 7.75
C GLU A 205 -8.03 -18.78 6.43
N GLU A 206 -7.89 -17.72 5.64
CA GLU A 206 -7.07 -17.72 4.43
C GLU A 206 -5.59 -17.54 4.82
N THR A 207 -4.95 -18.66 5.18
CA THR A 207 -3.59 -18.66 5.76
C THR A 207 -2.52 -19.24 4.84
N GLY A 208 -2.84 -19.52 3.59
CA GLY A 208 -2.01 -20.25 2.65
C GLY A 208 -2.44 -21.71 2.49
N PRO A 209 -1.97 -22.42 1.47
CA PRO A 209 -2.30 -23.82 1.25
C PRO A 209 -1.53 -24.70 2.23
N SER A 210 -2.08 -25.89 2.54
CA SER A 210 -1.34 -26.87 3.34
C SER A 210 0.00 -27.23 2.71
N GLY A 211 1.08 -27.14 3.49
CA GLY A 211 2.44 -27.40 3.05
C GLY A 211 3.35 -26.18 3.15
N PRO A 212 4.27 -25.94 2.19
CA PRO A 212 5.29 -24.89 2.33
C PRO A 212 4.74 -23.46 2.50
N GLY A 213 3.59 -23.16 1.90
CA GLY A 213 2.94 -21.83 2.00
C GLY A 213 2.03 -21.67 3.20
N GLU A 214 1.85 -22.70 4.04
CA GLU A 214 0.94 -22.65 5.19
C GLU A 214 1.42 -21.64 6.25
N GLY A 215 0.54 -20.74 6.66
CA GLY A 215 0.87 -19.62 7.54
C GLY A 215 1.59 -18.45 6.84
N GLY A 216 1.71 -18.49 5.50
CA GLY A 216 2.32 -17.42 4.70
C GLY A 216 1.39 -16.23 4.42
N ALA A 217 0.07 -16.39 4.57
CA ALA A 217 -0.91 -15.32 4.49
C ALA A 217 -1.56 -15.08 5.86
N VAL A 218 -1.73 -13.81 6.25
CA VAL A 218 -2.36 -13.42 7.51
C VAL A 218 -3.34 -12.27 7.25
N ASN A 219 -4.59 -12.46 7.63
CA ASN A 219 -5.68 -11.56 7.35
C ASN A 219 -6.37 -11.07 8.62
N VAL A 220 -6.39 -9.76 8.83
CA VAL A 220 -7.09 -9.11 9.95
C VAL A 220 -8.33 -8.43 9.41
N ALA A 221 -9.46 -9.13 9.46
CA ALA A 221 -10.75 -8.68 8.95
C ALA A 221 -11.45 -7.77 9.97
N LEU A 222 -11.27 -6.47 9.87
CA LEU A 222 -11.72 -5.46 10.84
C LEU A 222 -13.21 -5.16 10.71
N PRO A 223 -13.95 -5.01 11.79
CA PRO A 223 -15.33 -4.53 11.74
C PRO A 223 -15.43 -3.15 11.09
N ALA A 224 -16.43 -2.93 10.23
CA ALA A 224 -16.78 -1.60 9.74
C ALA A 224 -16.98 -0.64 10.93
N GLY A 225 -16.51 0.60 10.78
CA GLY A 225 -16.51 1.61 11.84
C GLY A 225 -15.32 1.52 12.83
N THR A 226 -14.37 0.60 12.61
CA THR A 226 -13.13 0.57 13.42
C THR A 226 -12.39 1.88 13.28
N GLY A 227 -12.19 2.57 14.40
CA GLY A 227 -11.43 3.84 14.48
C GLY A 227 -10.02 3.63 14.99
N ASP A 228 -9.34 4.75 15.25
CA ASP A 228 -7.91 4.86 15.57
C ASP A 228 -7.42 3.82 16.60
N ALA A 229 -7.99 3.84 17.79
CA ALA A 229 -7.55 2.98 18.88
C ALA A 229 -7.71 1.48 18.55
N GLY A 230 -8.79 1.13 17.85
CA GLY A 230 -9.04 -0.23 17.41
C GLY A 230 -8.09 -0.68 16.32
N TRP A 231 -7.85 0.17 15.33
CA TRP A 231 -6.95 -0.11 14.22
C TRP A 231 -5.50 -0.27 14.69
N LEU A 232 -5.03 0.64 15.54
CA LEU A 232 -3.68 0.53 16.14
C LEU A 232 -3.56 -0.73 17.01
N ARG A 233 -4.58 -1.03 17.81
CA ARG A 233 -4.61 -2.26 18.61
C ARG A 233 -4.49 -3.51 17.73
N ALA A 234 -5.23 -3.58 16.63
CA ALA A 234 -5.15 -4.70 15.69
C ALA A 234 -3.77 -4.82 15.05
N PHE A 235 -3.21 -3.71 14.58
CA PHE A 235 -1.87 -3.66 14.01
C PHE A 235 -0.81 -4.18 14.99
N HIS A 236 -0.77 -3.61 16.19
CA HIS A 236 0.24 -3.97 17.20
C HIS A 236 0.05 -5.37 17.80
N ALA A 237 -1.19 -5.90 17.77
CA ALA A 237 -1.47 -7.27 18.21
C ALA A 237 -1.01 -8.35 17.21
N VAL A 238 -0.76 -7.98 15.93
CA VAL A 238 -0.53 -8.98 14.88
C VAL A 238 0.81 -8.75 14.17
N VAL A 239 1.05 -7.55 13.64
CA VAL A 239 2.16 -7.29 12.72
C VAL A 239 3.53 -7.45 13.37
N PRO A 240 3.85 -6.81 14.52
CA PRO A 240 5.19 -6.86 15.08
C PRO A 240 5.65 -8.29 15.43
N GLU A 241 4.75 -9.12 15.98
CA GLU A 241 5.09 -10.48 16.37
C GLU A 241 5.37 -11.37 15.14
N LEU A 242 4.60 -11.18 14.06
CA LEU A 242 4.82 -11.88 12.79
C LEU A 242 6.14 -11.48 12.12
N ILE A 243 6.45 -10.19 12.10
CA ILE A 243 7.70 -9.68 11.50
C ILE A 243 8.91 -10.14 12.33
N ALA A 244 8.80 -10.14 13.66
CA ALA A 244 9.85 -10.65 14.55
C ALA A 244 10.11 -12.16 14.37
N ASP A 245 9.06 -12.95 14.15
CA ASP A 245 9.17 -14.38 13.84
C ASP A 245 9.77 -14.62 12.45
N PHE A 246 9.22 -13.98 11.44
CA PHE A 246 9.61 -14.20 10.05
C PHE A 246 11.01 -13.67 9.72
N ARG A 247 11.45 -12.57 10.36
CA ARG A 247 12.75 -11.91 10.17
C ARG A 247 13.05 -11.67 8.69
N PRO A 248 12.26 -10.81 8.03
CA PRO A 248 12.42 -10.54 6.61
C PRO A 248 13.78 -9.90 6.33
N GLN A 249 14.32 -10.14 5.14
CA GLN A 249 15.49 -9.44 4.63
C GLN A 249 15.11 -8.10 3.98
N MET A 250 13.83 -7.91 3.68
CA MET A 250 13.25 -6.66 3.20
C MET A 250 11.78 -6.57 3.63
N LEU A 251 11.36 -5.40 4.08
CA LEU A 251 9.97 -5.07 4.36
C LEU A 251 9.42 -4.26 3.19
N VAL A 252 8.30 -4.71 2.64
CA VAL A 252 7.50 -3.97 1.65
C VAL A 252 6.16 -3.64 2.31
N THR A 253 5.74 -2.38 2.27
CA THR A 253 4.49 -1.97 2.89
C THR A 253 3.62 -1.18 1.92
N GLN A 254 2.32 -1.41 1.97
CA GLN A 254 1.31 -0.67 1.22
C GLN A 254 0.55 0.23 2.21
N HIS A 255 0.46 1.51 1.87
CA HIS A 255 -0.10 2.56 2.71
C HIS A 255 -1.28 3.27 2.02
N GLY A 256 -2.29 2.50 1.64
CA GLY A 256 -3.57 3.06 1.20
C GLY A 256 -4.12 4.03 2.24
N ALA A 257 -4.59 5.18 1.78
CA ALA A 257 -5.12 6.22 2.65
C ALA A 257 -6.65 6.11 2.87
N ASP A 258 -7.27 5.10 2.28
CA ASP A 258 -8.71 4.87 2.26
C ASP A 258 -9.29 4.25 3.55
N THR A 259 -8.45 3.93 4.53
CA THR A 259 -8.89 3.66 5.91
C THR A 259 -9.47 4.89 6.60
N HIS A 260 -9.26 6.08 6.05
CA HIS A 260 -9.63 7.35 6.66
C HIS A 260 -11.16 7.53 6.74
N PHE A 261 -11.63 8.15 7.83
CA PHE A 261 -13.07 8.38 8.07
C PHE A 261 -13.78 9.28 7.03
N GLU A 262 -13.03 10.02 6.22
CA GLU A 262 -13.55 10.83 5.10
C GLU A 262 -13.48 10.11 3.75
N ASP A 263 -12.98 8.88 3.70
CA ASP A 263 -12.90 8.16 2.44
C ASP A 263 -14.31 7.76 1.96
N PRO A 264 -14.66 8.05 0.70
CA PRO A 264 -16.01 7.79 0.20
C PRO A 264 -16.29 6.32 -0.13
N LEU A 265 -15.29 5.45 -0.20
CA LEU A 265 -15.42 4.08 -0.68
C LEU A 265 -15.38 3.03 0.43
N ALA A 266 -15.13 3.43 1.67
CA ALA A 266 -14.93 2.50 2.79
C ALA A 266 -15.66 2.95 4.06
N HIS A 267 -15.62 2.11 5.10
CA HIS A 267 -16.37 2.35 6.33
C HIS A 267 -15.50 2.31 7.60
N LEU A 268 -14.15 2.19 7.48
CA LEU A 268 -13.30 2.39 8.63
C LEU A 268 -13.32 3.88 9.04
N ALA A 269 -12.95 4.17 10.27
CA ALA A 269 -13.02 5.52 10.83
C ALA A 269 -11.66 5.97 11.40
N VAL A 270 -10.60 5.65 10.67
CA VAL A 270 -9.21 5.95 11.04
C VAL A 270 -8.88 7.40 10.69
N SER A 271 -8.13 8.08 11.55
CA SER A 271 -7.61 9.42 11.28
C SER A 271 -6.25 9.38 10.58
N LEU A 272 -5.87 10.51 9.99
CA LEU A 272 -4.53 10.74 9.47
C LEU A 272 -3.45 10.49 10.54
N ASP A 273 -3.74 10.85 11.80
CA ASP A 273 -2.80 10.71 12.91
C ASP A 273 -2.52 9.23 13.24
N ALA A 274 -3.53 8.36 13.13
CA ALA A 274 -3.36 6.92 13.29
C ALA A 274 -2.65 6.29 12.07
N GLN A 275 -2.96 6.72 10.85
CA GLN A 275 -2.22 6.28 9.65
C GLN A 275 -0.73 6.61 9.79
N ARG A 276 -0.40 7.82 10.22
CA ARG A 276 0.98 8.24 10.49
C ARG A 276 1.65 7.35 11.55
N ALA A 277 0.95 7.02 12.64
CA ALA A 277 1.50 6.15 13.69
C ALA A 277 1.87 4.75 13.16
N VAL A 278 1.07 4.17 12.24
CA VAL A 278 1.40 2.90 11.60
C VAL A 278 2.54 3.05 10.59
N GLN A 279 2.65 4.16 9.87
CA GLN A 279 3.79 4.43 9.00
C GLN A 279 5.11 4.47 9.81
N GLU A 280 5.10 5.11 10.99
CA GLU A 280 6.24 5.13 11.92
C GLU A 280 6.56 3.72 12.45
N ALA A 281 5.53 2.95 12.83
CA ALA A 281 5.72 1.58 13.30
C ALA A 281 6.30 0.67 12.19
N CYS A 282 5.87 0.80 10.94
CA CYS A 282 6.45 0.06 9.81
C CYS A 282 7.93 0.43 9.59
N HIS A 283 8.27 1.71 9.70
CA HIS A 283 9.65 2.18 9.61
C HIS A 283 10.52 1.58 10.74
N GLU A 284 10.04 1.59 11.99
CA GLU A 284 10.73 0.97 13.13
C GLU A 284 10.93 -0.53 12.93
N LEU A 285 9.90 -1.26 12.46
CA LEU A 285 9.98 -2.69 12.16
C LEU A 285 11.00 -3.00 11.06
N ALA A 286 11.11 -2.14 10.03
CA ALA A 286 12.14 -2.30 9.00
C ALA A 286 13.54 -2.19 9.57
N HIS A 287 13.79 -1.23 10.46
CA HIS A 287 15.08 -1.07 11.14
C HIS A 287 15.39 -2.24 12.08
N GLU A 288 14.40 -2.71 12.84
CA GLU A 288 14.61 -3.75 13.84
C GLU A 288 14.81 -5.14 13.21
N TYR A 289 14.07 -5.47 12.14
CA TYR A 289 13.98 -6.83 11.61
C TYR A 289 14.44 -7.02 10.16
N ALA A 290 14.62 -5.94 9.37
CA ALA A 290 14.98 -5.98 7.96
C ALA A 290 16.25 -5.15 7.63
N GLU A 291 17.12 -4.90 8.61
CA GLU A 291 18.35 -4.11 8.46
C GLU A 291 18.10 -2.71 7.85
N GLY A 292 16.94 -2.12 8.12
CA GLY A 292 16.51 -0.85 7.56
C GLY A 292 15.98 -0.93 6.13
N ARG A 293 15.98 -2.09 5.47
CA ARG A 293 15.50 -2.22 4.08
C ARG A 293 13.99 -2.11 4.00
N TRP A 294 13.52 -0.95 3.54
CA TRP A 294 12.10 -0.64 3.46
C TRP A 294 11.68 -0.08 2.10
N LEU A 295 10.69 -0.70 1.49
CA LEU A 295 9.95 -0.17 0.35
C LEU A 295 8.54 0.19 0.80
N ALA A 296 8.20 1.48 0.79
CA ALA A 296 6.87 1.97 1.10
C ALA A 296 6.12 2.35 -0.18
N LEU A 297 4.96 1.75 -0.37
CA LEU A 297 4.07 2.00 -1.52
C LEU A 297 2.87 2.84 -1.10
N GLY A 298 2.26 3.54 -2.04
CA GLY A 298 0.96 4.17 -1.85
C GLY A 298 -0.16 3.14 -1.76
N GLY A 299 -1.20 3.29 -2.55
CA GLY A 299 -2.36 2.41 -2.59
C GLY A 299 -3.64 3.14 -2.88
N GLY A 300 -4.77 2.67 -2.32
CA GLY A 300 -6.04 3.35 -2.36
C GLY A 300 -6.04 4.68 -1.63
N GLY A 301 -7.15 5.40 -1.73
CA GLY A 301 -7.35 6.71 -1.13
C GLY A 301 -8.05 7.66 -2.08
N TYR A 302 -9.29 8.01 -1.73
CA TYR A 302 -10.23 8.69 -2.61
C TYR A 302 -10.71 10.03 -2.05
N ALA A 303 -10.33 10.37 -0.83
CA ALA A 303 -10.35 11.75 -0.31
C ALA A 303 -9.11 12.51 -0.84
N VAL A 304 -9.14 12.80 -2.14
CA VAL A 304 -7.99 13.17 -2.98
C VAL A 304 -7.31 14.49 -2.61
N VAL A 305 -7.99 15.38 -1.88
CA VAL A 305 -7.46 16.68 -1.45
C VAL A 305 -7.13 16.69 0.05
N ASP A 306 -8.09 16.22 0.85
CA ASP A 306 -7.99 16.39 2.30
C ASP A 306 -7.12 15.33 2.99
N VAL A 307 -7.02 14.12 2.43
CA VAL A 307 -6.36 12.98 3.09
C VAL A 307 -5.08 12.56 2.38
N VAL A 308 -5.20 12.09 1.14
CA VAL A 308 -4.11 11.41 0.42
C VAL A 308 -2.81 12.23 0.39
N PRO A 309 -2.82 13.52 0.04
CA PRO A 309 -1.58 14.30 0.01
C PRO A 309 -0.91 14.42 1.38
N ARG A 310 -1.69 14.52 2.46
CA ARG A 310 -1.15 14.60 3.83
C ARG A 310 -0.55 13.27 4.26
N SER A 311 -1.29 12.16 4.07
CA SER A 311 -0.86 10.82 4.46
C SER A 311 0.47 10.44 3.79
N TRP A 312 0.55 10.58 2.47
CA TRP A 312 1.77 10.20 1.76
C TRP A 312 2.91 11.22 1.89
N THR A 313 2.63 12.47 2.22
CA THR A 313 3.69 13.42 2.61
C THR A 313 4.31 13.04 3.96
N HIS A 314 3.51 12.57 4.93
CA HIS A 314 4.05 11.99 6.17
C HIS A 314 4.90 10.75 5.88
N LEU A 315 4.43 9.85 5.02
CA LEU A 315 5.17 8.65 4.62
C LEU A 315 6.55 8.98 4.04
N VAL A 316 6.61 9.95 3.11
CA VAL A 316 7.89 10.43 2.54
C VAL A 316 8.78 11.03 3.62
N GLY A 317 8.22 11.85 4.51
CA GLY A 317 8.98 12.48 5.61
C GLY A 317 9.56 11.44 6.58
N ILE A 318 8.80 10.41 6.94
CA ILE A 318 9.24 9.32 7.82
C ILE A 318 10.37 8.52 7.13
N ALA A 319 10.16 8.11 5.88
CA ALA A 319 11.19 7.39 5.12
C ALA A 319 12.48 8.19 4.92
N ALA A 320 12.37 9.52 4.85
CA ALA A 320 13.51 10.43 4.74
C ALA A 320 14.22 10.73 6.07
N HIS A 321 13.80 10.17 7.21
CA HIS A 321 14.22 10.56 8.56
C HIS A 321 14.05 12.07 8.83
N ALA A 322 13.08 12.70 8.17
CA ALA A 322 12.72 14.10 8.27
C ALA A 322 11.19 14.26 8.46
N PRO A 323 10.62 13.65 9.51
CA PRO A 323 9.17 13.62 9.70
C PRO A 323 8.58 15.02 9.80
N VAL A 324 7.46 15.22 9.12
CA VAL A 324 6.70 16.48 9.20
C VAL A 324 5.99 16.54 10.56
N ASP A 325 6.09 17.68 11.23
CA ASP A 325 5.34 17.92 12.46
C ASP A 325 3.83 17.92 12.16
N PRO A 326 3.04 17.05 12.81
CA PRO A 326 1.59 16.98 12.61
C PRO A 326 0.88 18.32 12.80
N GLU A 327 1.33 19.15 13.75
CA GLU A 327 0.73 20.46 14.03
C GLU A 327 1.12 21.53 13.01
N SER A 328 2.03 21.24 12.07
CA SER A 328 2.46 22.22 11.08
C SER A 328 1.32 22.67 10.17
N VAL A 329 1.32 23.96 9.86
CA VAL A 329 0.34 24.57 8.97
C VAL A 329 0.69 24.29 7.53
N ILE A 330 -0.28 23.81 6.75
CA ILE A 330 -0.12 23.63 5.31
C ILE A 330 -0.01 24.97 4.61
N PRO A 331 1.03 25.19 3.77
CA PRO A 331 1.24 26.45 3.07
C PRO A 331 0.03 26.89 2.26
N SER A 332 -0.32 28.18 2.33
CA SER A 332 -1.47 28.72 1.57
C SER A 332 -1.30 28.54 0.07
N SER A 333 -0.07 28.62 -0.46
CA SER A 333 0.21 28.37 -1.89
C SER A 333 -0.19 26.99 -2.34
N TRP A 334 0.00 25.96 -1.51
CA TRP A 334 -0.48 24.60 -1.82
C TRP A 334 -2.00 24.52 -1.79
N ARG A 335 -2.64 25.14 -0.80
CA ARG A 335 -4.12 25.18 -0.71
C ARG A 335 -4.74 25.91 -1.91
N ASP A 336 -4.10 27.00 -2.36
CA ASP A 336 -4.53 27.72 -3.55
C ASP A 336 -4.39 26.85 -4.81
N GLU A 337 -3.32 26.07 -4.93
CA GLU A 337 -3.14 25.09 -6.01
C GLU A 337 -4.20 23.99 -5.95
N ALA A 338 -4.46 23.40 -4.79
CA ALA A 338 -5.50 22.38 -4.60
C ALA A 338 -6.85 22.92 -5.04
N TYR A 339 -7.21 24.12 -4.60
CA TYR A 339 -8.47 24.77 -5.02
C TYR A 339 -8.52 25.07 -6.53
N ALA A 340 -7.43 25.49 -7.10
CA ALA A 340 -7.36 25.75 -8.54
C ALA A 340 -7.62 24.50 -9.38
N ARG A 341 -7.09 23.36 -8.93
CA ARG A 341 -7.21 22.06 -9.63
C ARG A 341 -8.58 21.38 -9.40
N THR A 342 -9.09 21.41 -8.16
CA THR A 342 -10.21 20.56 -7.73
C THR A 342 -11.49 21.31 -7.35
N ARG A 343 -11.39 22.61 -7.11
CA ARG A 343 -12.44 23.44 -6.51
C ARG A 343 -12.78 23.06 -5.05
N GLN A 344 -11.95 22.23 -4.42
CA GLN A 344 -12.07 21.91 -3.00
C GLN A 344 -11.02 22.69 -2.22
N PRO A 345 -11.37 23.31 -1.08
CA PRO A 345 -10.40 23.96 -0.21
C PRO A 345 -9.51 22.89 0.44
N GLY A 346 -8.21 23.06 0.37
CA GLY A 346 -7.28 22.13 1.03
C GLY A 346 -7.31 22.29 2.56
N PRO A 347 -6.88 21.26 3.31
CA PRO A 347 -6.83 21.25 4.77
C PRO A 347 -5.85 22.28 5.32
N GLY A 348 -6.03 22.66 6.58
CA GLY A 348 -5.21 23.71 7.21
C GLY A 348 -3.94 23.19 7.87
N ARG A 349 -3.90 21.91 8.27
CA ARG A 349 -2.83 21.29 9.05
C ARG A 349 -2.54 19.88 8.58
N MET A 350 -1.39 19.36 9.02
CA MET A 350 -0.93 17.99 8.73
C MET A 350 -1.46 16.96 9.74
N THR A 351 -2.49 17.29 10.51
CA THR A 351 -3.15 16.45 11.51
C THR A 351 -4.67 16.59 11.40
N ASP A 352 -5.39 15.60 11.92
CA ASP A 352 -6.83 15.68 12.20
C ASP A 352 -7.11 16.09 13.65
N GLY A 353 -6.06 16.49 14.40
CA GLY A 353 -6.16 16.95 15.78
C GLY A 353 -6.31 15.81 16.79
N ARG A 354 -5.89 14.60 16.46
CA ARG A 354 -5.95 13.42 17.32
C ARG A 354 -4.58 12.92 17.79
N TRP A 355 -3.51 13.62 17.40
CA TRP A 355 -2.15 13.25 17.78
C TRP A 355 -1.81 13.67 19.24
N PRO A 356 -1.09 12.80 20.03
CA PRO A 356 -0.78 11.40 19.77
C PRO A 356 -2.00 10.49 19.96
N VAL A 357 -2.10 9.44 19.15
CA VAL A 357 -3.20 8.48 19.23
C VAL A 357 -2.86 7.40 20.24
N GLY A 358 -3.74 7.18 21.21
CA GLY A 358 -3.61 6.12 22.21
C GLY A 358 -4.45 4.90 21.84
N PHE A 359 -3.95 3.72 22.23
CA PHE A 359 -4.70 2.46 22.11
C PHE A 359 -4.37 1.56 23.31
N ARG A 360 -5.23 0.57 23.55
CA ARG A 360 -5.01 -0.48 24.56
C ARG A 360 -4.14 -1.58 23.96
N ASP A 361 -3.00 -1.87 24.56
CA ASP A 361 -2.10 -2.93 24.10
C ASP A 361 -2.76 -4.32 24.22
N TRP A 362 -2.41 -5.26 23.33
CA TRP A 362 -2.98 -6.61 23.37
C TRP A 362 -2.67 -7.35 24.67
N SER A 363 -1.50 -7.12 25.26
CA SER A 363 -1.09 -7.70 26.54
C SER A 363 -1.95 -7.27 27.74
N GLU A 364 -2.71 -6.17 27.62
CA GLU A 364 -3.66 -5.74 28.66
C GLU A 364 -4.92 -6.62 28.71
N GLY A 365 -5.06 -7.54 27.78
CA GLY A 365 -6.07 -8.61 27.80
C GLY A 365 -7.12 -8.48 26.69
N TYR A 366 -7.80 -9.59 26.48
CA TYR A 366 -8.86 -9.79 25.51
C TYR A 366 -10.23 -9.52 26.13
N ASP A 367 -11.07 -8.76 25.45
CA ASP A 367 -12.48 -8.55 25.82
C ASP A 367 -13.40 -9.34 24.87
N PRO A 368 -14.08 -10.40 25.36
CA PRO A 368 -14.97 -11.20 24.53
C PRO A 368 -16.24 -10.46 24.06
N ALA A 369 -16.55 -9.29 24.60
CA ALA A 369 -17.65 -8.44 24.14
C ALA A 369 -17.24 -7.45 23.05
N ASP A 370 -15.95 -7.20 22.89
CA ASP A 370 -15.43 -6.31 21.84
C ASP A 370 -15.31 -7.05 20.51
N ARG A 371 -16.02 -6.57 19.50
CA ARG A 371 -15.98 -7.14 18.13
C ARG A 371 -14.60 -7.02 17.48
N LEU A 372 -13.83 -5.98 17.80
CA LEU A 372 -12.47 -5.85 17.34
C LEU A 372 -11.57 -6.93 17.94
N ASP A 373 -11.63 -7.12 19.26
CA ASP A 373 -10.85 -8.16 19.94
C ASP A 373 -11.20 -9.56 19.42
N GLN A 374 -12.48 -9.80 19.09
CA GLN A 374 -12.91 -11.05 18.46
C GLN A 374 -12.25 -11.23 17.08
N ALA A 375 -12.18 -10.17 16.26
CA ALA A 375 -11.53 -10.21 14.94
C ALA A 375 -10.02 -10.48 15.05
N VAL A 376 -9.33 -9.74 15.92
CA VAL A 376 -7.89 -9.97 16.19
C VAL A 376 -7.62 -11.39 16.67
N LEU A 377 -8.43 -11.89 17.62
CA LEU A 377 -8.29 -13.25 18.13
C LEU A 377 -8.56 -14.31 17.06
N ALA A 378 -9.52 -14.08 16.14
CA ALA A 378 -9.77 -14.99 15.02
C ALA A 378 -8.53 -15.12 14.13
N THR A 379 -7.91 -14.00 13.75
CA THR A 379 -6.64 -13.99 12.98
C THR A 379 -5.52 -14.70 13.72
N ARG A 380 -5.30 -14.38 15.01
CA ARG A 380 -4.24 -15.01 15.80
C ARG A 380 -4.46 -16.53 15.92
N LYS A 381 -5.69 -16.98 16.16
CA LYS A 381 -6.02 -18.41 16.21
C LYS A 381 -5.81 -19.15 14.89
N ALA A 382 -6.07 -18.48 13.76
CA ALA A 382 -5.92 -19.10 12.45
C ALA A 382 -4.44 -19.18 12.02
N ALA A 383 -3.67 -18.12 12.17
CA ALA A 383 -2.33 -18.00 11.59
C ALA A 383 -1.19 -18.32 12.57
N PHE A 384 -1.26 -17.89 13.83
CA PHE A 384 -0.13 -17.93 14.76
C PHE A 384 0.33 -19.37 15.09
N PRO A 385 -0.56 -20.33 15.38
CA PRO A 385 -0.15 -21.72 15.66
C PRO A 385 0.59 -22.37 14.48
N LEU A 386 0.26 -21.99 13.22
CA LEU A 386 0.95 -22.48 12.01
C LEU A 386 2.41 -22.06 11.96
N ARG A 387 2.75 -21.01 12.69
CA ARG A 387 4.10 -20.44 12.82
C ARG A 387 4.76 -20.75 14.17
N GLY A 388 4.09 -21.54 15.04
CA GLY A 388 4.57 -21.84 16.37
C GLY A 388 4.42 -20.71 17.39
N LEU A 389 3.64 -19.68 17.07
CA LEU A 389 3.33 -18.55 17.95
C LEU A 389 2.07 -18.80 18.77
N LEU A 390 1.92 -18.06 19.87
CA LEU A 390 0.73 -18.16 20.73
C LEU A 390 -0.41 -17.29 20.16
N ALA A 391 -1.61 -17.86 20.12
CA ALA A 391 -2.82 -17.17 19.64
C ALA A 391 -3.32 -16.08 20.60
#